data_2804598499cf5a9912c26e3a7031bd3c
#
_entry.id   2804598499cf5a9912c26e3a7031bd3c
#
_cell.length_a   1.000
_cell.length_b   1.000
_cell.length_c   1.000
_cell.angle_alpha   90.00
_cell.angle_beta   90.00
_cell.angle_gamma   90.00
#
_symmetry.space_group_name_H-M   'P 1'
#
loop_
_entity.id
_entity.type
_entity.pdbx_description
1 polymer ?
#
loop_
_entity_poly.entity_id
_entity_poly.type
_entity_poly.pdbx_seq_one_letter_code
_entity_poly.pdbx_strand_id
1 'polypeptide(L)'
;PEKAASQITADDFYEIFWEIDRDSMQSYLDEHPQTLANGWAGININESGLNQSGTSIRTTMGEQVLAVNFREKVLLVRVAGEKYRGVLAVAKVPARLSVEMSEGLGSYGQTVGEIAEAHGGLLSMTCNGFLDPGGQGNGGDLAGFAMSDGVAYGAHYTYTDDFPYARFEILTDNTVCIRRSDEEVRADCRDATEF
;
A
#
# COMPACT_ATOMS: atom_id res chain seq x y z
N PRO A 1 7.92 -6.39 23.48
CA PRO A 1 6.52 -6.26 23.88
C PRO A 1 6.02 -4.92 23.37
N GLU A 2 4.92 -4.93 22.59
CA GLU A 2 4.26 -3.70 22.15
C GLU A 2 3.75 -2.93 23.36
N LYS A 3 3.99 -1.60 23.37
CA LYS A 3 3.44 -0.72 24.40
C LYS A 3 1.91 -0.69 24.29
N ALA A 4 1.21 -0.68 25.41
CA ALA A 4 -0.25 -0.46 25.40
C ALA A 4 -0.55 0.92 24.78
N ALA A 5 -1.67 1.05 24.08
CA ALA A 5 -2.04 2.29 23.35
C ALA A 5 -1.99 3.55 24.24
N SER A 6 -2.31 3.42 25.53
CA SER A 6 -2.23 4.51 26.52
C SER A 6 -0.81 4.91 26.95
N GLN A 7 0.22 4.19 26.48
CA GLN A 7 1.63 4.42 26.84
C GLN A 7 2.46 4.99 25.70
N ILE A 8 1.82 5.27 24.56
CA ILE A 8 2.51 5.76 23.37
C ILE A 8 2.70 7.27 23.48
N THR A 9 3.93 7.71 23.36
CA THR A 9 4.33 9.12 23.44
C THR A 9 4.51 9.72 22.03
N ALA A 10 4.60 11.05 21.97
CA ALA A 10 4.95 11.73 20.73
C ALA A 10 6.34 11.30 20.20
N ASP A 11 7.30 11.02 21.07
CA ASP A 11 8.61 10.54 20.65
C ASP A 11 8.53 9.15 20.00
N ASP A 12 7.75 8.22 20.56
CA ASP A 12 7.49 6.90 19.91
C ASP A 12 6.87 7.08 18.52
N PHE A 13 5.98 8.07 18.36
CA PHE A 13 5.37 8.39 17.07
C PHE A 13 6.43 8.83 16.05
N TYR A 14 7.34 9.74 16.42
CA TYR A 14 8.37 10.24 15.51
C TYR A 14 9.49 9.25 15.26
N GLU A 15 9.72 8.27 16.12
CA GLU A 15 10.61 7.14 15.82
C GLU A 15 10.07 6.29 14.68
N ILE A 16 8.75 6.09 14.63
CA ILE A 16 8.11 5.32 13.56
C ILE A 16 7.98 6.14 12.28
N PHE A 17 7.50 7.37 12.40
CA PHE A 17 7.21 8.25 11.26
C PHE A 17 8.22 9.41 11.16
N TRP A 18 9.50 9.07 11.11
CA TRP A 18 10.60 10.03 10.98
C TRP A 18 10.54 10.87 9.68
N GLU A 19 9.74 10.47 8.70
CA GLU A 19 9.49 11.24 7.48
C GLU A 19 8.60 12.46 7.72
N ILE A 20 7.82 12.48 8.79
CA ILE A 20 6.90 13.59 9.07
C ILE A 20 7.68 14.76 9.70
N ASP A 21 7.44 15.95 9.17
CA ASP A 21 7.98 17.19 9.77
C ASP A 21 7.41 17.40 11.16
N ARG A 22 8.31 17.41 12.16
CA ARG A 22 7.94 17.42 13.57
C ARG A 22 7.20 18.69 13.96
N ASP A 23 7.62 19.85 13.46
CA ASP A 23 7.04 21.12 13.86
C ASP A 23 5.59 21.25 13.37
N SER A 24 5.32 20.80 12.13
CA SER A 24 3.98 20.81 11.57
C SER A 24 3.04 19.81 12.24
N MET A 25 3.53 18.66 12.63
CA MET A 25 2.72 17.60 13.26
C MET A 25 2.49 17.81 14.74
N GLN A 26 3.43 18.42 15.47
CA GLN A 26 3.31 18.60 16.93
C GLN A 26 2.12 19.47 17.29
N SER A 27 1.89 20.57 16.56
CA SER A 27 0.71 21.41 16.76
C SER A 27 -0.59 20.62 16.61
N TYR A 28 -0.65 19.72 15.62
CA TYR A 28 -1.82 18.86 15.43
C TYR A 28 -2.01 17.89 16.60
N LEU A 29 -0.95 17.26 17.10
CA LEU A 29 -1.02 16.34 18.23
C LEU A 29 -1.43 17.06 19.53
N ASP A 30 -0.98 18.29 19.73
CA ASP A 30 -1.35 19.12 20.89
C ASP A 30 -2.84 19.51 20.85
N GLU A 31 -3.38 19.81 19.66
CA GLU A 31 -4.79 20.10 19.45
C GLU A 31 -5.68 18.86 19.49
N HIS A 32 -5.12 17.68 19.18
CA HIS A 32 -5.83 16.41 19.08
C HIS A 32 -5.15 15.33 19.94
N PRO A 33 -5.08 15.50 21.28
CA PRO A 33 -4.31 14.60 22.14
C PRO A 33 -4.78 13.14 22.11
N GLN A 34 -6.03 12.89 21.72
CA GLN A 34 -6.59 11.53 21.57
C GLN A 34 -6.01 10.77 20.36
N THR A 35 -5.32 11.43 19.44
CA THR A 35 -4.77 10.80 18.20
C THR A 35 -3.85 9.65 18.54
N LEU A 36 -2.92 9.83 19.47
CA LEU A 36 -1.99 8.78 19.88
C LEU A 36 -2.71 7.60 20.53
N ALA A 37 -3.71 7.87 21.37
CA ALA A 37 -4.52 6.84 22.03
C ALA A 37 -5.41 6.08 21.02
N ASN A 38 -5.99 6.78 20.04
CA ASN A 38 -6.80 6.17 18.98
C ASN A 38 -5.96 5.29 18.05
N GLY A 39 -4.68 5.63 17.90
CA GLY A 39 -3.74 4.90 17.06
C GLY A 39 -3.83 5.23 15.57
N TRP A 40 -4.64 6.22 15.18
CA TRP A 40 -4.72 6.69 13.80
C TRP A 40 -5.27 8.11 13.71
N ALA A 41 -4.99 8.80 12.61
CA ALA A 41 -5.58 10.09 12.26
C ALA A 41 -5.72 10.23 10.74
N GLY A 42 -6.92 10.56 10.27
CA GLY A 42 -7.17 11.13 8.95
C GLY A 42 -6.95 12.64 9.03
N ILE A 43 -5.89 13.13 8.45
CA ILE A 43 -5.46 14.53 8.57
C ILE A 43 -6.01 15.35 7.40
N ASN A 44 -5.73 14.88 6.18
CA ASN A 44 -6.15 15.50 4.94
C ASN A 44 -6.95 14.54 4.06
N ILE A 45 -7.62 13.58 4.66
CA ILE A 45 -8.50 12.60 4.02
C ILE A 45 -9.74 12.41 4.88
N ASN A 46 -10.90 12.21 4.27
CA ASN A 46 -12.17 11.88 4.91
C ASN A 46 -12.90 10.82 4.06
N GLU A 47 -14.10 10.44 4.45
CA GLU A 47 -14.92 9.44 3.74
C GLU A 47 -15.21 9.81 2.28
N SER A 48 -15.20 11.11 1.94
CA SER A 48 -15.39 11.59 0.58
C SER A 48 -14.11 11.70 -0.23
N GLY A 49 -12.94 11.35 0.37
CA GLY A 49 -11.63 11.40 -0.26
C GLY A 49 -10.70 12.48 0.30
N LEU A 50 -9.90 13.11 -0.57
CA LEU A 50 -8.90 14.09 -0.15
C LEU A 50 -9.54 15.38 0.36
N ASN A 51 -9.16 15.82 1.56
CA ASN A 51 -9.60 17.08 2.13
C ASN A 51 -8.81 18.25 1.53
N GLN A 52 -9.48 19.08 0.74
CA GLN A 52 -8.86 20.23 0.07
C GLN A 52 -8.55 21.40 1.02
N SER A 53 -9.30 21.50 2.11
CA SER A 53 -9.14 22.54 3.16
C SER A 53 -8.37 22.03 4.38
N GLY A 54 -7.68 20.90 4.24
CA GLY A 54 -6.96 20.25 5.34
C GLY A 54 -5.74 21.01 5.81
N THR A 55 -5.11 20.46 6.83
CA THR A 55 -3.94 21.06 7.48
C THR A 55 -2.71 21.05 6.57
N SER A 56 -1.74 21.89 6.90
CA SER A 56 -0.45 21.98 6.19
C SER A 56 0.60 20.99 6.70
N ILE A 57 0.21 19.91 7.40
CA ILE A 57 1.14 18.89 7.89
C ILE A 57 1.84 18.23 6.72
N ARG A 58 3.18 18.20 6.77
CA ARG A 58 4.03 17.76 5.69
C ARG A 58 5.07 16.75 6.14
N THR A 59 5.62 16.06 5.18
CA THR A 59 6.86 15.31 5.36
C THR A 59 8.05 16.28 5.40
N THR A 60 9.21 15.79 5.80
CA THR A 60 10.48 16.51 5.73
C THR A 60 10.90 16.85 4.28
N MET A 61 10.31 16.17 3.30
CA MET A 61 10.52 16.41 1.87
C MET A 61 9.46 17.36 1.27
N GLY A 62 8.45 17.75 2.05
CA GLY A 62 7.44 18.71 1.68
C GLY A 62 6.11 18.15 1.17
N GLU A 63 5.97 16.83 1.04
CA GLU A 63 4.71 16.21 0.65
C GLU A 63 3.65 16.38 1.74
N GLN A 64 2.39 16.54 1.34
CA GLN A 64 1.29 16.66 2.28
C GLN A 64 0.96 15.30 2.92
N VAL A 65 0.96 15.24 4.23
CA VAL A 65 0.49 14.07 4.98
C VAL A 65 -1.03 13.99 4.90
N LEU A 66 -1.54 12.84 4.47
CA LEU A 66 -2.98 12.58 4.33
C LEU A 66 -3.55 11.87 5.55
N ALA A 67 -2.88 10.82 6.00
CA ALA A 67 -3.29 10.03 7.15
C ALA A 67 -2.10 9.27 7.73
N VAL A 68 -2.20 8.95 9.01
CA VAL A 68 -1.28 8.05 9.69
C VAL A 68 -2.08 6.97 10.42
N ASN A 69 -1.64 5.73 10.32
CA ASN A 69 -2.08 4.67 11.21
C ASN A 69 -0.87 4.19 12.00
N PHE A 70 -0.86 4.56 13.25
CA PHE A 70 0.26 4.35 14.14
C PHE A 70 0.33 2.90 14.65
N ARG A 71 -0.83 2.23 14.82
CA ARG A 71 -0.89 0.82 15.22
C ARG A 71 -0.38 -0.09 14.11
N GLU A 72 -0.80 0.20 12.88
CA GLU A 72 -0.42 -0.59 11.70
C GLU A 72 0.87 -0.08 11.05
N LYS A 73 1.40 1.04 11.55
CA LYS A 73 2.63 1.67 11.07
C LYS A 73 2.60 2.00 9.57
N VAL A 74 1.50 2.65 9.18
CA VAL A 74 1.26 3.08 7.79
C VAL A 74 1.09 4.60 7.75
N LEU A 75 1.76 5.22 6.78
CA LEU A 75 1.67 6.63 6.46
C LEU A 75 1.16 6.79 5.03
N LEU A 76 0.19 7.69 4.83
CA LEU A 76 -0.27 8.09 3.52
C LEU A 76 0.15 9.53 3.24
N VAL A 77 0.78 9.76 2.10
CA VAL A 77 1.20 11.09 1.64
C VAL A 77 0.70 11.36 0.23
N ARG A 78 0.39 12.63 -0.05
CA ARG A 78 0.09 13.08 -1.40
C ARG A 78 1.39 13.33 -2.14
N VAL A 79 1.57 12.70 -3.27
CA VAL A 79 2.71 12.93 -4.17
C VAL A 79 2.25 13.57 -5.47
N ALA A 80 3.05 14.51 -5.97
CA ALA A 80 2.77 15.16 -7.25
C ALA A 80 4.08 15.58 -7.91
N GLY A 81 4.18 15.34 -9.22
CA GLY A 81 5.23 15.84 -10.09
C GLY A 81 4.62 16.51 -11.32
N GLU A 82 5.46 16.90 -12.28
CA GLU A 82 4.98 17.56 -13.50
C GLU A 82 3.95 16.71 -14.28
N LYS A 83 4.11 15.39 -14.25
CA LYS A 83 3.36 14.42 -15.08
C LYS A 83 2.52 13.43 -14.28
N TYR A 84 2.55 13.49 -12.95
CA TYR A 84 1.80 12.55 -12.13
C TYR A 84 1.24 13.21 -10.87
N ARG A 85 0.18 12.62 -10.37
CA ARG A 85 -0.40 12.87 -9.04
C ARG A 85 -0.84 11.54 -8.47
N GLY A 86 -0.68 11.37 -7.16
CA GLY A 86 -1.08 10.13 -6.51
C GLY A 86 -1.00 10.19 -4.99
N VAL A 87 -1.23 9.04 -4.41
CA VAL A 87 -1.06 8.77 -2.99
C VAL A 87 0.03 7.71 -2.86
N LEU A 88 1.03 7.99 -2.04
CA LEU A 88 2.05 7.04 -1.64
C LEU A 88 1.70 6.49 -0.26
N ALA A 89 1.61 5.17 -0.14
CA ALA A 89 1.51 4.48 1.13
C ALA A 89 2.90 3.99 1.55
N VAL A 90 3.32 4.38 2.75
CA VAL A 90 4.57 3.92 3.36
C VAL A 90 4.22 2.93 4.47
N ALA A 91 4.41 1.65 4.21
CA ALA A 91 4.22 0.57 5.18
C ALA A 91 5.55 0.24 5.85
N LYS A 92 5.64 0.44 7.17
CA LYS A 92 6.88 0.23 7.94
C LYS A 92 7.12 -1.23 8.33
N VAL A 93 6.14 -2.10 8.09
CA VAL A 93 6.21 -3.52 8.45
C VAL A 93 5.97 -4.37 7.20
N PRO A 94 7.03 -4.73 6.44
CA PRO A 94 6.88 -5.51 5.21
C PRO A 94 6.18 -6.87 5.40
N ALA A 95 6.27 -7.46 6.59
CA ALA A 95 5.55 -8.69 6.93
C ALA A 95 4.02 -8.60 6.80
N ARG A 96 3.47 -7.38 6.73
CA ARG A 96 2.02 -7.12 6.57
C ARG A 96 1.62 -6.82 5.13
N LEU A 97 2.55 -6.88 4.20
CA LEU A 97 2.27 -6.81 2.77
C LEU A 97 1.93 -8.19 2.26
N SER A 98 0.90 -8.28 1.43
CA SER A 98 0.52 -9.50 0.71
C SER A 98 0.02 -9.16 -0.70
N VAL A 99 0.03 -10.15 -1.57
CA VAL A 99 -0.65 -10.12 -2.85
C VAL A 99 -1.84 -11.05 -2.74
N GLU A 100 -3.03 -10.50 -2.92
CA GLU A 100 -4.27 -11.25 -2.75
C GLU A 100 -5.02 -11.36 -4.08
N MET A 101 -5.66 -12.51 -4.29
CA MET A 101 -6.44 -12.78 -5.47
C MET A 101 -7.94 -12.59 -5.21
N SER A 102 -8.69 -12.27 -6.28
CA SER A 102 -10.14 -12.34 -6.23
C SER A 102 -10.59 -13.78 -5.94
N GLU A 103 -11.54 -13.97 -5.04
CA GLU A 103 -12.19 -15.27 -4.81
C GLU A 103 -12.92 -15.78 -6.06
N GLY A 104 -13.31 -14.86 -6.94
CA GLY A 104 -13.97 -15.18 -8.20
C GLY A 104 -13.03 -15.40 -9.39
N LEU A 105 -11.71 -15.53 -9.15
CA LEU A 105 -10.71 -15.67 -10.23
C LEU A 105 -11.11 -16.80 -11.20
N GLY A 106 -11.10 -16.49 -12.50
CA GLY A 106 -11.58 -17.38 -13.57
C GLY A 106 -13.10 -17.28 -13.85
N SER A 107 -13.84 -16.48 -13.10
CA SER A 107 -15.30 -16.34 -13.25
C SER A 107 -15.77 -14.90 -13.20
N TYR A 108 -15.39 -14.16 -12.15
CA TYR A 108 -15.73 -12.74 -11.97
C TYR A 108 -14.65 -12.02 -11.18
N GLY A 109 -14.56 -10.71 -11.37
CA GLY A 109 -13.67 -9.84 -10.60
C GLY A 109 -14.34 -9.34 -9.33
N GLN A 110 -13.50 -8.91 -8.39
CA GLN A 110 -13.88 -8.15 -7.22
C GLN A 110 -13.16 -6.80 -7.26
N THR A 111 -13.73 -5.81 -6.62
CA THR A 111 -13.02 -4.55 -6.40
C THR A 111 -11.89 -4.74 -5.40
N VAL A 112 -10.86 -3.90 -5.46
CA VAL A 112 -9.76 -3.95 -4.48
C VAL A 112 -10.25 -3.76 -3.04
N GLY A 113 -11.35 -3.02 -2.84
CA GLY A 113 -11.99 -2.84 -1.54
C GLY A 113 -12.60 -4.14 -1.01
N GLU A 114 -13.33 -4.89 -1.84
CA GLU A 114 -13.91 -6.19 -1.47
C GLU A 114 -12.82 -7.22 -1.14
N ILE A 115 -11.74 -7.26 -1.93
CA ILE A 115 -10.60 -8.14 -1.63
C ILE A 115 -9.95 -7.74 -0.30
N ALA A 116 -9.71 -6.43 -0.07
CA ALA A 116 -9.16 -5.97 1.19
C ALA A 116 -10.03 -6.33 2.40
N GLU A 117 -11.35 -6.18 2.29
CA GLU A 117 -12.30 -6.53 3.36
C GLU A 117 -12.25 -8.02 3.67
N ALA A 118 -12.25 -8.88 2.64
CA ALA A 118 -12.18 -10.33 2.80
C ALA A 118 -10.90 -10.79 3.52
N HIS A 119 -9.77 -10.11 3.29
CA HIS A 119 -8.48 -10.44 3.89
C HIS A 119 -8.10 -9.57 5.10
N GLY A 120 -9.01 -8.74 5.59
CA GLY A 120 -8.75 -7.84 6.73
C GLY A 120 -7.71 -6.75 6.43
N GLY A 121 -7.57 -6.37 5.16
CA GLY A 121 -6.63 -5.36 4.70
C GLY A 121 -7.03 -3.95 5.10
N LEU A 122 -6.06 -3.16 5.55
CA LEU A 122 -6.24 -1.74 5.85
C LEU A 122 -6.21 -0.88 4.59
N LEU A 123 -5.37 -1.25 3.64
CA LEU A 123 -5.16 -0.59 2.35
C LEU A 123 -5.05 -1.64 1.26
N SER A 124 -5.52 -1.29 0.08
CA SER A 124 -5.37 -2.12 -1.11
C SER A 124 -5.15 -1.27 -2.35
N MET A 125 -4.49 -1.86 -3.33
CA MET A 125 -4.33 -1.28 -4.66
C MET A 125 -4.31 -2.39 -5.70
N THR A 126 -4.72 -2.06 -6.91
CA THR A 126 -4.53 -2.95 -8.06
C THR A 126 -3.03 -3.10 -8.35
N CYS A 127 -2.60 -4.30 -8.60
CA CYS A 127 -1.22 -4.63 -8.97
C CYS A 127 -1.11 -5.06 -10.43
N ASN A 128 -1.70 -6.21 -10.78
CA ASN A 128 -1.72 -6.72 -12.14
C ASN A 128 -2.85 -6.09 -12.96
N GLY A 129 -2.74 -6.23 -14.28
CA GLY A 129 -3.87 -6.08 -15.17
C GLY A 129 -4.86 -7.24 -15.05
N PHE A 130 -5.99 -7.11 -15.70
CA PHE A 130 -6.96 -8.19 -15.87
C PHE A 130 -7.41 -8.26 -17.33
N LEU A 131 -7.80 -9.46 -17.77
CA LEU A 131 -8.36 -9.67 -19.09
C LEU A 131 -9.84 -9.27 -19.04
N ASP A 132 -10.24 -8.42 -19.95
CA ASP A 132 -11.62 -7.91 -20.05
C ASP A 132 -12.13 -8.06 -21.48
N PRO A 133 -12.46 -9.28 -21.92
CA PRO A 133 -12.99 -9.53 -23.24
C PRO A 133 -14.30 -8.76 -23.46
N GLY A 134 -14.28 -7.84 -24.41
CA GLY A 134 -15.43 -6.99 -24.72
C GLY A 134 -15.58 -5.73 -23.88
N GLY A 135 -14.63 -5.40 -23.00
CA GLY A 135 -14.59 -4.15 -22.25
C GLY A 135 -15.76 -3.99 -21.27
N GLN A 136 -16.18 -5.07 -20.63
CA GLN A 136 -17.32 -5.07 -19.72
C GLN A 136 -16.97 -4.88 -18.24
N GLY A 137 -15.67 -4.80 -17.92
CA GLY A 137 -15.19 -4.58 -16.56
C GLY A 137 -15.35 -5.79 -15.63
N ASN A 138 -15.46 -6.99 -16.16
CA ASN A 138 -15.71 -8.20 -15.36
C ASN A 138 -14.53 -8.62 -14.49
N GLY A 139 -13.29 -8.35 -14.95
CA GLY A 139 -12.06 -8.56 -14.19
C GLY A 139 -11.83 -10.00 -13.67
N GLY A 140 -12.46 -11.00 -14.30
CA GLY A 140 -12.43 -12.37 -13.80
C GLY A 140 -11.12 -13.12 -14.07
N ASP A 141 -10.37 -12.71 -15.08
CA ASP A 141 -9.11 -13.35 -15.47
C ASP A 141 -7.92 -12.42 -15.22
N LEU A 142 -6.84 -13.00 -14.70
CA LEU A 142 -5.59 -12.27 -14.45
C LEU A 142 -4.83 -12.07 -15.77
N ALA A 143 -4.33 -10.85 -15.97
CA ALA A 143 -3.33 -10.56 -16.99
C ALA A 143 -1.95 -10.48 -16.34
N GLY A 144 -0.99 -11.26 -16.84
CA GLY A 144 0.34 -11.40 -16.24
C GLY A 144 0.40 -12.46 -15.14
N PHE A 145 1.51 -12.48 -14.44
CA PHE A 145 1.79 -13.44 -13.37
C PHE A 145 1.56 -12.81 -12.01
N ALA A 146 0.99 -13.58 -11.08
CA ALA A 146 0.96 -13.27 -9.67
C ALA A 146 1.24 -14.52 -8.83
N MET A 147 1.65 -14.32 -7.60
CA MET A 147 1.81 -15.36 -6.58
C MET A 147 1.24 -14.84 -5.26
N SER A 148 0.43 -15.67 -4.60
CA SER A 148 -0.15 -15.39 -3.30
C SER A 148 0.11 -16.59 -2.39
N ASP A 149 0.78 -16.36 -1.27
CA ASP A 149 1.16 -17.38 -0.29
C ASP A 149 1.82 -18.64 -0.92
N GLY A 150 2.75 -18.41 -1.86
CA GLY A 150 3.48 -19.44 -2.59
C GLY A 150 2.69 -20.14 -3.72
N VAL A 151 1.44 -19.76 -3.96
CA VAL A 151 0.63 -20.30 -5.06
C VAL A 151 0.69 -19.37 -6.26
N ALA A 152 1.11 -19.90 -7.41
CA ALA A 152 1.26 -19.15 -8.66
C ALA A 152 -0.03 -19.10 -9.47
N TYR A 153 -0.30 -17.94 -10.10
CA TYR A 153 -1.46 -17.67 -10.94
C TYR A 153 -1.03 -16.97 -12.23
N GLY A 154 -1.76 -17.22 -13.32
CA GLY A 154 -1.53 -16.57 -14.59
C GLY A 154 -0.26 -17.03 -15.30
N ALA A 155 0.24 -16.19 -16.19
CA ALA A 155 1.45 -16.44 -16.96
C ALA A 155 2.30 -15.18 -17.04
N HIS A 156 3.62 -15.33 -17.05
CA HIS A 156 4.54 -14.21 -17.13
C HIS A 156 4.35 -13.38 -18.39
N TYR A 157 4.44 -12.07 -18.23
CA TYR A 157 4.61 -11.17 -19.35
C TYR A 157 5.97 -11.40 -20.01
N THR A 158 5.99 -11.32 -21.32
CA THR A 158 7.25 -11.37 -22.07
C THR A 158 7.97 -10.04 -21.91
N TYR A 159 9.16 -10.09 -21.31
CA TYR A 159 10.04 -8.93 -21.24
C TYR A 159 10.61 -8.61 -22.62
N THR A 160 10.52 -7.35 -23.02
CA THR A 160 11.22 -6.80 -24.19
C THR A 160 11.70 -5.38 -23.87
N ASP A 161 12.63 -4.83 -24.67
CA ASP A 161 13.08 -3.45 -24.46
C ASP A 161 11.96 -2.42 -24.67
N ASP A 162 10.96 -2.73 -25.48
CA ASP A 162 9.77 -1.89 -25.70
C ASP A 162 8.73 -2.04 -24.58
N PHE A 163 8.69 -3.22 -23.94
CA PHE A 163 7.79 -3.57 -22.85
C PHE A 163 8.59 -4.19 -21.68
N PRO A 164 9.26 -3.35 -20.89
CA PRO A 164 10.14 -3.82 -19.83
C PRO A 164 9.35 -4.18 -18.55
N TYR A 165 8.48 -5.20 -18.68
CA TYR A 165 7.70 -5.66 -17.54
C TYR A 165 8.58 -6.08 -16.38
N ALA A 166 8.18 -5.68 -15.18
CA ALA A 166 8.86 -6.00 -13.94
C ALA A 166 7.96 -6.84 -13.04
N ARG A 167 8.58 -7.51 -12.08
CA ARG A 167 7.89 -8.28 -11.06
C ARG A 167 8.34 -7.80 -9.68
N PHE A 168 7.37 -7.45 -8.85
CA PHE A 168 7.55 -7.21 -7.43
C PHE A 168 7.44 -8.55 -6.70
N GLU A 169 8.41 -8.87 -5.87
CA GLU A 169 8.44 -10.11 -5.07
C GLU A 169 8.59 -9.77 -3.58
N ILE A 170 7.81 -10.45 -2.75
CA ILE A 170 7.96 -10.47 -1.29
C ILE A 170 8.46 -11.85 -0.90
N LEU A 171 9.61 -11.90 -0.24
CA LEU A 171 10.26 -13.14 0.14
C LEU A 171 9.76 -13.64 1.51
N THR A 172 10.03 -14.87 1.82
CA THR A 172 9.63 -15.50 3.11
C THR A 172 10.26 -14.82 4.33
N ASP A 173 11.39 -14.13 4.17
CA ASP A 173 12.01 -13.30 5.20
C ASP A 173 11.46 -11.85 5.24
N ASN A 174 10.44 -11.55 4.43
CA ASN A 174 9.84 -10.24 4.22
C ASN A 174 10.73 -9.22 3.50
N THR A 175 11.82 -9.64 2.90
CA THR A 175 12.59 -8.81 1.96
C THR A 175 11.74 -8.58 0.70
N VAL A 176 11.81 -7.36 0.19
CA VAL A 176 11.10 -6.96 -1.04
C VAL A 176 12.12 -6.72 -2.14
N CYS A 177 11.86 -7.21 -3.33
CA CYS A 177 12.70 -6.95 -4.50
C CYS A 177 11.87 -6.73 -5.77
N ILE A 178 12.47 -6.03 -6.73
CA ILE A 178 11.92 -5.86 -8.07
C ILE A 178 12.86 -6.56 -9.04
N ARG A 179 12.28 -7.39 -9.89
CA ARG A 179 12.99 -8.20 -10.88
C ARG A 179 12.35 -8.04 -12.25
N ARG A 180 13.03 -8.46 -13.29
CA ARG A 180 12.45 -8.55 -14.63
C ARG A 180 11.45 -9.71 -14.69
N SER A 181 10.40 -9.56 -15.47
CA SER A 181 9.35 -10.59 -15.61
C SER A 181 9.88 -11.90 -16.23
N ASP A 182 10.95 -11.86 -17.02
CA ASP A 182 11.58 -13.01 -17.67
C ASP A 182 12.60 -13.77 -16.80
N GLU A 183 12.92 -13.27 -15.61
CA GLU A 183 13.75 -13.98 -14.65
C GLU A 183 12.93 -15.04 -13.92
N GLU A 184 13.57 -16.16 -13.54
CA GLU A 184 12.92 -17.15 -12.69
C GLU A 184 12.46 -16.55 -11.36
N VAL A 185 11.27 -16.93 -10.91
CA VAL A 185 10.76 -16.55 -9.57
C VAL A 185 11.71 -17.14 -8.53
N ARG A 186 12.03 -16.36 -7.52
CA ARG A 186 12.90 -16.84 -6.44
C ARG A 186 12.25 -18.01 -5.70
N ALA A 187 13.06 -19.01 -5.34
CA ALA A 187 12.58 -20.19 -4.60
C ALA A 187 12.01 -19.85 -3.20
N ASP A 188 12.43 -18.72 -2.64
CA ASP A 188 11.96 -18.19 -1.36
C ASP A 188 10.89 -17.08 -1.53
N CYS A 189 10.32 -16.92 -2.72
CA CYS A 189 9.24 -15.97 -2.98
C CYS A 189 7.95 -16.46 -2.32
N ARG A 190 7.31 -15.59 -1.52
CA ARG A 190 6.01 -15.82 -0.91
C ARG A 190 4.90 -15.23 -1.76
N ASP A 191 5.04 -13.96 -2.11
CA ASP A 191 4.06 -13.21 -2.89
C ASP A 191 4.75 -12.49 -4.04
N ALA A 192 4.08 -12.38 -5.18
CA ALA A 192 4.59 -11.65 -6.34
C ALA A 192 3.47 -11.05 -7.18
N THR A 193 3.79 -9.98 -7.91
CA THR A 193 2.91 -9.38 -8.91
C THR A 193 3.73 -8.74 -10.02
N GLU A 194 3.29 -8.88 -11.27
CA GLU A 194 3.89 -8.23 -12.44
C GLU A 194 3.19 -6.91 -12.78
N PHE A 195 3.95 -5.96 -13.33
CA PHE A 195 3.47 -4.63 -13.71
C PHE A 195 4.29 -4.04 -14.88
#